data_de8dd604db7c3e4a25c1248c7a4bf64b
#
_entry.id   de8dd604db7c3e4a25c1248c7a4bf64b
#
_cell.length_a   1.000
_cell.length_b   1.000
_cell.length_c   1.000
_cell.angle_alpha   90.00
_cell.angle_beta   90.00
_cell.angle_gamma   90.00
#
_symmetry.space_group_name_H-M   'P 1'
#
loop_
_entity.id
_entity.type
_entity.pdbx_description
1 polymer ?
#
loop_
_entity_poly.entity_id
_entity_poly.type
_entity_poly.pdbx_seq_one_letter_code
_entity_poly.pdbx_strand_id
1 'polypeptide(L)'
;MFEALITFAEETIFERITLILSSTDNPAARSQQITTLILTFCERNPGITRLLAGDPLAGEVPRLRQRASQFFERIETQLRQVFRQADLAPNAATQLSPASAAHLLASMIEGRVLQFVRSDFTLLPTHRLTEQLSLISQALSESTTAEHQTAP
;
A
#
# COMPACT_ATOMS: atom_id res chain seq x y z
N MET A 1 1.29 -13.43 22.18
CA MET A 1 2.63 -13.27 21.58
C MET A 1 2.58 -12.82 20.13
N PHE A 2 1.84 -13.50 19.27
CA PHE A 2 1.74 -13.13 17.85
C PHE A 2 1.05 -11.77 17.63
N GLU A 3 0.05 -11.43 18.42
CA GLU A 3 -0.60 -10.12 18.36
C GLU A 3 0.38 -8.96 18.60
N ALA A 4 1.36 -9.17 19.48
CA ALA A 4 2.39 -8.16 19.75
C ALA A 4 3.26 -7.90 18.52
N LEU A 5 3.49 -8.92 17.69
CA LEU A 5 4.22 -8.74 16.42
C LEU A 5 3.43 -7.92 15.41
N ILE A 6 2.12 -8.12 15.33
CA ILE A 6 1.26 -7.34 14.48
C ILE A 6 1.20 -5.88 14.97
N THR A 7 1.08 -5.69 16.28
CA THR A 7 1.14 -4.35 16.89
C THR A 7 2.45 -3.63 16.58
N PHE A 8 3.57 -4.34 16.66
CA PHE A 8 4.88 -3.79 16.30
C PHE A 8 4.91 -3.34 14.82
N ALA A 9 4.37 -4.17 13.92
CA ALA A 9 4.29 -3.83 12.51
C ALA A 9 3.43 -2.57 12.30
N GLU A 10 2.27 -2.51 12.93
CA GLU A 10 1.38 -1.36 12.83
C GLU A 10 2.06 -0.08 13.32
N GLU A 11 2.63 -0.11 14.50
CA GLU A 11 3.31 1.07 15.08
C GLU A 11 4.46 1.54 14.19
N THR A 12 5.30 0.61 13.73
CA THR A 12 6.46 0.94 12.89
C THR A 12 6.03 1.55 11.56
N ILE A 13 5.07 0.93 10.89
CA ILE A 13 4.63 1.36 9.56
C ILE A 13 3.86 2.68 9.64
N PHE A 14 2.90 2.81 10.56
CA PHE A 14 2.06 4.01 10.60
C PHE A 14 2.79 5.23 11.15
N GLU A 15 3.77 5.06 12.01
CA GLU A 15 4.68 6.13 12.40
C GLU A 15 5.44 6.68 11.20
N ARG A 16 5.98 5.81 10.36
CA ARG A 16 6.71 6.20 9.15
C ARG A 16 5.79 6.80 8.09
N ILE A 17 4.56 6.32 7.97
CA ILE A 17 3.57 6.94 7.08
C ILE A 17 3.34 8.40 7.49
N THR A 18 3.22 8.68 8.79
CA THR A 18 3.08 10.05 9.30
C THR A 18 4.25 10.92 8.84
N LEU A 19 5.48 10.41 8.88
CA LEU A 19 6.66 11.13 8.40
C LEU A 19 6.61 11.38 6.88
N ILE A 20 6.15 10.42 6.11
CA ILE A 20 5.96 10.56 4.65
C ILE A 20 4.96 11.68 4.37
N LEU A 21 3.84 11.69 5.07
CA LEU A 21 2.79 12.69 4.87
C LEU A 21 3.25 14.11 5.24
N SER A 22 4.22 14.24 6.14
CA SER A 22 4.79 15.55 6.50
C SER A 22 5.92 15.99 5.58
N SER A 23 6.52 15.08 4.79
CA SER A 23 7.68 15.37 3.95
C SER A 23 7.35 15.74 2.52
N THR A 24 6.18 15.38 2.02
CA THR A 24 5.75 15.70 0.65
C THR A 24 4.24 15.89 0.58
N ASP A 25 3.81 16.80 -0.29
CA ASP A 25 2.39 17.04 -0.57
C ASP A 25 1.91 16.34 -1.85
N ASN A 26 2.82 15.77 -2.63
CA ASN A 26 2.49 15.15 -3.90
C ASN A 26 1.83 13.79 -3.67
N PRO A 27 0.58 13.57 -4.14
CA PRO A 27 -0.14 12.32 -3.91
C PRO A 27 0.54 11.11 -4.55
N ALA A 28 1.10 11.26 -5.75
CA ALA A 28 1.82 10.18 -6.42
C ALA A 28 3.06 9.77 -5.60
N ALA A 29 3.84 10.75 -5.13
CA ALA A 29 5.00 10.49 -4.29
C ALA A 29 4.60 9.85 -2.97
N ARG A 30 3.54 10.32 -2.33
CA ARG A 30 3.02 9.74 -1.09
C ARG A 30 2.64 8.27 -1.26
N SER A 31 1.86 7.97 -2.30
CA SER A 31 1.40 6.60 -2.56
C SER A 31 2.55 5.66 -2.89
N GLN A 32 3.54 6.12 -3.65
CA GLN A 32 4.74 5.33 -3.97
C GLN A 32 5.57 5.05 -2.72
N GLN A 33 5.79 6.06 -1.90
CA GLN A 33 6.60 5.93 -0.68
C GLN A 33 5.92 5.03 0.36
N ILE A 34 4.60 5.15 0.51
CA ILE A 34 3.83 4.29 1.42
C ILE A 34 3.91 2.84 0.95
N THR A 35 3.67 2.59 -0.33
CA THR A 35 3.74 1.23 -0.90
C THR A 35 5.13 0.62 -0.73
N THR A 36 6.17 1.37 -1.05
CA THR A 36 7.56 0.93 -0.92
C THR A 36 7.91 0.64 0.55
N LEU A 37 7.47 1.49 1.46
CA LEU A 37 7.68 1.29 2.90
C LEU A 37 7.10 -0.04 3.37
N ILE A 38 5.85 -0.32 3.04
CA ILE A 38 5.15 -1.53 3.49
C ILE A 38 5.83 -2.78 2.93
N LEU A 39 6.13 -2.78 1.64
CA LEU A 39 6.74 -3.94 0.99
C LEU A 39 8.18 -4.18 1.45
N THR A 40 8.94 -3.12 1.69
CA THR A 40 10.29 -3.21 2.26
C THR A 40 10.25 -3.76 3.68
N PHE A 41 9.29 -3.30 4.49
CA PHE A 41 9.10 -3.83 5.85
C PHE A 41 8.79 -5.33 5.82
N CYS A 42 7.89 -5.75 4.95
CA CYS A 42 7.53 -7.16 4.82
C CYS A 42 8.72 -8.02 4.37
N GLU A 43 9.51 -7.51 3.43
CA GLU A 43 10.72 -8.19 2.93
C GLU A 43 11.74 -8.41 4.04
N ARG A 44 11.91 -7.44 4.91
CA ARG A 44 12.86 -7.50 6.03
C ARG A 44 12.35 -8.27 7.25
N ASN A 45 11.05 -8.56 7.29
CA ASN A 45 10.40 -9.21 8.42
C ASN A 45 9.54 -10.39 7.96
N PRO A 46 10.16 -11.48 7.43
CA PRO A 46 9.41 -12.60 6.86
C PRO A 46 8.52 -13.31 7.88
N GLY A 47 8.93 -13.39 9.15
CA GLY A 47 8.13 -13.99 10.21
C GLY A 47 6.82 -13.23 10.45
N ILE A 48 6.89 -11.91 10.55
CA ILE A 48 5.71 -11.05 10.70
C ILE A 48 4.84 -11.12 9.44
N THR A 49 5.47 -11.12 8.26
CA THR A 49 4.77 -11.20 6.98
C THR A 49 3.96 -12.49 6.86
N ARG A 50 4.50 -13.60 7.34
CA ARG A 50 3.78 -14.88 7.40
C ARG A 50 2.48 -14.76 8.22
N LEU A 51 2.53 -14.07 9.35
CA LEU A 51 1.34 -13.81 10.18
C LEU A 51 0.33 -12.94 9.44
N LEU A 52 0.80 -11.87 8.78
CA LEU A 52 -0.06 -10.95 8.03
C LEU A 52 -0.70 -11.64 6.82
N ALA A 53 -0.01 -12.57 6.20
CA ALA A 53 -0.54 -13.32 5.06
C ALA A 53 -1.56 -14.39 5.46
N GLY A 54 -1.77 -14.60 6.76
CA GLY A 54 -2.73 -15.59 7.26
C GLY A 54 -2.24 -17.03 7.09
N ASP A 55 -0.93 -17.28 7.22
CA ASP A 55 -0.35 -18.60 7.09
C ASP A 55 -0.99 -19.56 8.12
N PRO A 56 -1.52 -20.73 7.67
CA PRO A 56 -2.13 -21.71 8.57
C PRO A 56 -1.19 -22.21 9.66
N LEU A 57 0.12 -22.19 9.43
CA LEU A 57 1.13 -22.61 10.42
C LEU A 57 1.26 -21.63 11.58
N ALA A 58 0.79 -20.40 11.40
CA ALA A 58 0.79 -19.39 12.47
C ALA A 58 -0.33 -19.60 13.49
N GLY A 59 -1.13 -20.64 13.32
CA GLY A 59 -2.24 -20.99 14.20
C GLY A 59 -3.57 -20.45 13.71
N GLU A 60 -4.60 -21.28 13.87
CA GLU A 60 -5.97 -20.93 13.51
C GLU A 60 -6.63 -20.08 14.59
N VAL A 61 -5.99 -18.99 15.03
CA VAL A 61 -6.61 -18.08 15.96
C VAL A 61 -7.41 -17.07 15.17
N PRO A 62 -8.78 -17.10 15.21
CA PRO A 62 -9.62 -16.14 14.48
C PRO A 62 -9.23 -14.68 14.74
N ARG A 63 -8.73 -14.43 15.95
CA ARG A 63 -8.29 -13.10 16.38
C ARG A 63 -7.09 -12.59 15.60
N LEU A 64 -6.12 -13.46 15.29
CA LEU A 64 -4.95 -13.10 14.46
C LEU A 64 -5.36 -12.79 13.04
N ARG A 65 -6.26 -13.58 12.49
CA ARG A 65 -6.80 -13.36 11.13
C ARG A 65 -7.51 -12.01 11.05
N GLN A 66 -8.31 -11.69 12.06
CA GLN A 66 -9.00 -10.41 12.16
C GLN A 66 -7.99 -9.25 12.26
N ARG A 67 -6.95 -9.39 13.07
CA ARG A 67 -5.91 -8.36 13.20
C ARG A 67 -5.15 -8.14 11.90
N ALA A 68 -4.82 -9.20 11.18
CA ALA A 68 -4.19 -9.10 9.86
C ALA A 68 -5.09 -8.38 8.85
N SER A 69 -6.38 -8.72 8.83
CA SER A 69 -7.36 -8.05 7.99
C SER A 69 -7.44 -6.56 8.30
N GLN A 70 -7.52 -6.20 9.57
CA GLN A 70 -7.57 -4.80 10.02
C GLN A 70 -6.31 -4.02 9.61
N PHE A 71 -5.15 -4.67 9.63
CA PHE A 71 -3.89 -4.06 9.18
C PHE A 71 -3.98 -3.62 7.72
N PHE A 72 -4.42 -4.51 6.83
CA PHE A 72 -4.54 -4.20 5.40
C PHE A 72 -5.66 -3.19 5.12
N GLU A 73 -6.78 -3.27 5.83
CA GLU A 73 -7.86 -2.29 5.74
C GLU A 73 -7.39 -0.88 6.13
N ARG A 74 -6.57 -0.80 7.16
CA ARG A 74 -6.00 0.46 7.61
C ARG A 74 -5.04 1.06 6.58
N ILE A 75 -4.25 0.23 5.92
CA ILE A 75 -3.38 0.66 4.81
C ILE A 75 -4.23 1.21 3.66
N GLU A 76 -5.27 0.50 3.26
CA GLU A 76 -6.16 0.94 2.19
C GLU A 76 -6.84 2.28 2.53
N THR A 77 -7.26 2.44 3.77
CA THR A 77 -7.84 3.70 4.27
C THR A 77 -6.85 4.85 4.15
N GLN A 78 -5.59 4.64 4.51
CA GLN A 78 -4.54 5.66 4.38
C GLN A 78 -4.30 6.03 2.92
N LEU A 79 -4.24 5.07 2.02
CA LEU A 79 -4.08 5.33 0.59
C LEU A 79 -5.28 6.08 0.03
N ARG A 80 -6.49 5.72 0.44
CA ARG A 80 -7.71 6.42 0.02
C ARG A 80 -7.69 7.88 0.44
N GLN A 81 -7.23 8.17 1.65
CA GLN A 81 -7.11 9.56 2.13
C GLN A 81 -6.10 10.36 1.31
N VAL A 82 -4.98 9.75 0.93
CA VAL A 82 -3.99 10.38 0.05
C VAL A 82 -4.64 10.79 -1.28
N PHE A 83 -5.41 9.92 -1.89
CA PHE A 83 -6.07 10.21 -3.16
C PHE A 83 -7.26 11.16 -3.01
N ARG A 84 -7.97 11.14 -1.89
CA ARG A 84 -9.03 12.11 -1.61
C ARG A 84 -8.50 13.53 -1.47
N GLN A 85 -7.36 13.71 -0.84
CA GLN A 85 -6.73 15.02 -0.73
C GLN A 85 -6.31 15.56 -2.11
N ALA A 86 -5.86 14.66 -3.00
CA ALA A 86 -5.58 15.03 -4.39
C ALA A 86 -6.83 15.46 -5.15
N ASP A 87 -7.94 14.76 -4.93
CA ASP A 87 -9.22 15.02 -5.61
C ASP A 87 -9.82 16.39 -5.21
N LEU A 88 -9.49 16.89 -4.03
CA LEU A 88 -9.90 18.21 -3.57
C LEU A 88 -9.08 19.35 -4.18
N ALA A 89 -7.95 19.05 -4.84
CA ALA A 89 -7.13 20.06 -5.48
C ALA A 89 -7.82 20.53 -6.78
N PRO A 90 -7.82 21.84 -7.06
CA PRO A 90 -8.31 22.34 -8.34
C PRO A 90 -7.54 21.70 -9.49
N ASN A 91 -8.24 21.17 -10.49
CA ASN A 91 -7.68 20.46 -11.67
C ASN A 91 -7.21 19.01 -11.41
N ALA A 92 -7.60 18.40 -10.30
CA ALA A 92 -7.32 16.99 -10.05
C ALA A 92 -8.38 16.12 -10.70
N ALA A 93 -8.27 15.87 -12.01
CA ALA A 93 -9.12 14.91 -12.69
C ALA A 93 -8.38 13.58 -12.84
N THR A 94 -8.63 12.64 -11.94
CA THR A 94 -8.20 11.27 -12.10
C THR A 94 -9.38 10.45 -12.64
N GLN A 95 -9.11 9.55 -13.57
CA GLN A 95 -10.15 8.65 -14.11
C GLN A 95 -10.64 7.65 -13.05
N LEU A 96 -9.81 7.38 -12.05
CA LEU A 96 -10.15 6.48 -10.96
C LEU A 96 -10.59 7.28 -9.74
N SER A 97 -11.66 6.82 -9.10
CA SER A 97 -12.04 7.35 -7.80
C SER A 97 -10.93 7.09 -6.77
N PRO A 98 -10.84 7.90 -5.70
CA PRO A 98 -9.90 7.61 -4.61
C PRO A 98 -10.02 6.19 -4.05
N ALA A 99 -11.23 5.68 -3.92
CA ALA A 99 -11.47 4.32 -3.46
C ALA A 99 -10.90 3.28 -4.43
N SER A 100 -11.07 3.46 -5.74
CA SER A 100 -10.53 2.52 -6.74
C SER A 100 -9.02 2.56 -6.81
N ALA A 101 -8.41 3.75 -6.76
CA ALA A 101 -6.96 3.89 -6.76
C ALA A 101 -6.32 3.25 -5.53
N ALA A 102 -6.92 3.48 -4.36
CA ALA A 102 -6.46 2.88 -3.11
C ALA A 102 -6.57 1.36 -3.13
N HIS A 103 -7.69 0.83 -3.62
CA HIS A 103 -7.91 -0.61 -3.72
C HIS A 103 -6.92 -1.27 -4.69
N LEU A 104 -6.61 -0.62 -5.81
CA LEU A 104 -5.60 -1.12 -6.75
C LEU A 104 -4.24 -1.29 -6.08
N LEU A 105 -3.77 -0.29 -5.36
CA LEU A 105 -2.49 -0.35 -4.66
C LEU A 105 -2.53 -1.35 -3.49
N ALA A 106 -3.61 -1.37 -2.73
CA ALA A 106 -3.77 -2.33 -1.63
C ALA A 106 -3.76 -3.76 -2.15
N SER A 107 -4.43 -4.04 -3.27
CA SER A 107 -4.43 -5.35 -3.91
C SER A 107 -3.04 -5.75 -4.39
N MET A 108 -2.28 -4.81 -4.94
CA MET A 108 -0.91 -5.04 -5.35
C MET A 108 -0.02 -5.38 -4.14
N ILE A 109 -0.17 -4.65 -3.04
CA ILE A 109 0.57 -4.90 -1.81
C ILE A 109 0.26 -6.31 -1.29
N GLU A 110 -1.01 -6.66 -1.13
CA GLU A 110 -1.43 -7.96 -0.64
C GLU A 110 -0.96 -9.09 -1.55
N GLY A 111 -1.08 -8.91 -2.87
CA GLY A 111 -0.63 -9.90 -3.84
C GLY A 111 0.87 -10.18 -3.75
N ARG A 112 1.67 -9.14 -3.58
CA ARG A 112 3.13 -9.26 -3.43
C ARG A 112 3.52 -9.92 -2.11
N VAL A 113 2.82 -9.59 -1.03
CA VAL A 113 2.99 -10.24 0.28
C VAL A 113 2.69 -11.74 0.18
N LEU A 114 1.59 -12.10 -0.48
CA LEU A 114 1.22 -13.50 -0.69
C LEU A 114 2.25 -14.25 -1.53
N GLN A 115 2.73 -13.64 -2.61
CA GLN A 115 3.78 -14.23 -3.46
C GLN A 115 5.06 -14.48 -2.68
N PHE A 116 5.45 -13.57 -1.81
CA PHE A 116 6.63 -13.70 -0.96
C PHE A 116 6.51 -14.92 -0.04
N VAL A 117 5.41 -15.04 0.69
CA VAL A 117 5.16 -16.18 1.60
C VAL A 117 5.03 -17.48 0.82
N ARG A 118 4.24 -17.49 -0.27
CA ARG A 118 4.02 -18.68 -1.09
C ARG A 118 5.30 -19.22 -1.72
N SER A 119 6.22 -18.35 -2.10
CA SER A 119 7.50 -18.72 -2.70
C SER A 119 8.57 -19.11 -1.68
N ASP A 120 8.18 -19.30 -0.43
CA ASP A 120 9.11 -19.54 0.68
C ASP A 120 10.15 -18.42 0.80
N PHE A 121 9.68 -17.18 0.69
CA PHE A 121 10.44 -15.93 0.85
C PHE A 121 11.54 -15.73 -0.21
N THR A 122 11.37 -16.32 -1.39
CA THR A 122 12.33 -16.18 -2.49
C THR A 122 11.92 -15.12 -3.49
N LEU A 123 10.61 -14.94 -3.75
CA LEU A 123 10.12 -13.88 -4.62
C LEU A 123 9.90 -12.62 -3.79
N LEU A 124 10.84 -11.69 -3.87
CA LEU A 124 10.86 -10.50 -3.01
C LEU A 124 9.69 -9.56 -3.31
N PRO A 125 9.04 -9.00 -2.28
CA PRO A 125 7.93 -8.05 -2.45
C PRO A 125 8.32 -6.81 -3.26
N THR A 126 9.59 -6.40 -3.22
CA THR A 126 10.09 -5.23 -3.95
C THR A 126 10.54 -5.53 -5.37
N HIS A 127 10.42 -6.78 -5.83
CA HIS A 127 10.83 -7.18 -7.18
C HIS A 127 10.06 -6.37 -8.23
N ARG A 128 10.77 -5.68 -9.11
CA ARG A 128 10.23 -4.83 -10.17
C ARG A 128 9.26 -3.74 -9.68
N LEU A 129 9.37 -3.38 -8.41
CA LEU A 129 8.42 -2.45 -7.79
C LEU A 129 8.52 -1.06 -8.38
N THR A 130 9.73 -0.53 -8.54
CA THR A 130 9.95 0.84 -9.03
C THR A 130 9.35 1.04 -10.42
N GLU A 131 9.57 0.10 -11.34
CA GLU A 131 9.00 0.15 -12.69
C GLU A 131 7.48 0.15 -12.67
N GLN A 132 6.88 -0.71 -11.85
CA GLN A 132 5.44 -0.86 -11.79
C GLN A 132 4.78 0.34 -11.11
N LEU A 133 5.39 0.87 -10.06
CA LEU A 133 4.89 2.10 -9.41
C LEU A 133 4.99 3.31 -10.34
N SER A 134 6.05 3.40 -11.12
CA SER A 134 6.19 4.48 -12.12
C SER A 134 5.08 4.41 -13.16
N LEU A 135 4.75 3.22 -13.65
CA LEU A 135 3.66 3.02 -14.60
C LEU A 135 2.32 3.48 -14.02
N ILE A 136 2.02 3.07 -12.79
CA ILE A 136 0.77 3.46 -12.12
C ILE A 136 0.71 4.97 -11.92
N SER A 137 1.81 5.59 -11.49
CA SER A 137 1.88 7.04 -11.29
C SER A 137 1.69 7.82 -12.58
N GLN A 138 2.30 7.35 -13.67
CA GLN A 138 2.13 7.95 -14.99
C GLN A 138 0.67 7.87 -15.44
N ALA A 139 0.04 6.71 -15.30
CA ALA A 139 -1.36 6.53 -15.68
C ALA A 139 -2.29 7.47 -14.91
N LEU A 140 -2.04 7.65 -13.61
CA LEU A 140 -2.81 8.59 -12.78
C LEU A 140 -2.56 10.05 -13.15
N SER A 141 -1.35 10.41 -13.60
CA SER A 141 -0.99 11.77 -14.00
C SER A 141 -1.47 12.11 -15.42
N GLU A 142 -1.43 11.17 -16.35
CA GLU A 142 -1.84 11.35 -17.74
C GLU A 142 -3.33 11.68 -17.89
N SER A 143 -4.18 11.13 -17.01
CA SER A 143 -5.59 11.47 -17.01
C SER A 143 -5.84 12.97 -16.76
N THR A 144 -4.95 13.63 -16.02
CA THR A 144 -5.01 15.07 -15.77
C THR A 144 -4.59 15.87 -17.00
N THR A 145 -3.66 15.37 -17.80
CA THR A 145 -3.12 16.06 -18.97
C THR A 145 -4.07 15.95 -20.19
N ALA A 146 -4.75 14.80 -20.35
CA ALA A 146 -5.64 14.57 -21.48
C ALA A 146 -6.88 15.48 -21.46
N GLU A 147 -7.41 15.81 -20.29
CA GLU A 147 -8.53 16.73 -20.16
C GLU A 147 -8.15 18.18 -20.48
N HIS A 148 -6.89 18.55 -20.25
CA HIS A 148 -6.40 19.91 -20.56
C HIS A 148 -6.17 20.14 -22.05
N GLN A 149 -5.97 19.06 -22.85
CA GLN A 149 -5.74 19.14 -24.29
C GLN A 149 -7.03 19.11 -25.12
N THR A 150 -8.16 18.73 -24.53
CA THR A 150 -9.45 18.66 -25.24
C THR A 150 -10.35 19.88 -25.03
N ALA A 151 -9.93 20.86 -24.24
CA ALA A 151 -10.62 22.14 -24.13
C ALA A 151 -10.28 23.02 -25.31
N PRO A 152 -11.27 23.51 -26.09
CA PRO A 152 -11.01 24.43 -27.23
C PRO A 152 -10.48 25.78 -26.78
#